data_bfd5e8c267ce774a758ea86eb73da9df
#
_entry.id   bfd5e8c267ce774a758ea86eb73da9df
#
_cell.length_a   1.000
_cell.length_b   1.000
_cell.length_c   1.000
_cell.angle_alpha   90.00
_cell.angle_beta   90.00
_cell.angle_gamma   90.00
#
_symmetry.space_group_name_H-M   'P 1'
#
loop_
_entity.id
_entity.type
_entity.pdbx_description
1 polymer ?
#
loop_
_entity_poly.entity_id
_entity_poly.type
_entity_poly.pdbx_seq_one_letter_code
_entity_poly.pdbx_strand_id
1 'polypeptide(L)'
;MPVQSRRRTPTQAQVGPAARAAAAVPATPVPPAPPAPAGRSAAGKPRRRRDPLWARLALVVGATLMVTSGVAIVGSEALISQATGSIEQTDLLGIAGKSDAEGGKDLTGPIDMLLLGVDARARWDVNDTRADTIIILHVPATHDQAYLVSIPRDTEVQVPAFAKNGYPGGTAKATEAFFHGAQNGGGWAGGAQLMAQTIKNLTGISFDGAAIIDFNGFKGVIDELGSIPMCVKQEVESHHMSRVNGKVMWNADAKKTGQPRQPVVHKKGCRDMKGWEALDYSRQRYGLKNGDYDRQQNQQQLIKAMAKKAMADGAMTNPLKLKGLMEAAGKAFVLDTGKTPLADFIFTMRGVAANDLVLLRTNGGTFSGNESGREVLNPLSQSMFAAVKSDRMAEFILENPSVIAASK
;
A
#
# COMPACT_ATOMS: atom_id res chain seq x y z
N MET A 1 22.60 40.18 -48.21
CA MET A 1 21.64 41.32 -48.08
C MET A 1 20.62 40.92 -47.02
N PRO A 2 20.55 41.65 -45.89
CA PRO A 2 19.64 41.34 -44.82
C PRO A 2 18.35 42.14 -44.96
N VAL A 3 17.23 41.52 -44.72
CA VAL A 3 15.93 42.20 -44.58
C VAL A 3 15.55 42.23 -43.10
N GLN A 4 15.60 43.43 -42.55
CA GLN A 4 15.08 43.77 -41.23
C GLN A 4 13.56 43.81 -41.30
N SER A 5 12.87 43.17 -40.34
CA SER A 5 11.47 43.42 -40.06
C SER A 5 11.29 43.81 -38.60
N ARG A 6 10.65 44.97 -38.45
CA ARG A 6 10.48 45.80 -37.26
C ARG A 6 9.64 45.15 -36.17
N ARG A 7 10.13 45.30 -34.92
CA ARG A 7 9.34 45.21 -33.69
C ARG A 7 8.16 46.19 -33.68
N ARG A 8 7.01 45.73 -33.30
CA ARG A 8 5.92 46.57 -32.77
C ARG A 8 5.58 46.11 -31.36
N THR A 9 5.80 46.97 -30.40
CA THR A 9 5.33 46.92 -29.01
C THR A 9 3.88 47.38 -28.99
N PRO A 10 2.95 46.72 -28.27
CA PRO A 10 1.70 47.34 -27.90
C PRO A 10 1.78 48.00 -26.51
N THR A 11 1.32 49.23 -26.51
CA THR A 11 1.16 50.21 -25.44
C THR A 11 0.30 49.65 -24.29
N GLN A 12 0.73 49.86 -23.05
CA GLN A 12 -0.08 49.74 -21.85
C GLN A 12 -1.20 50.80 -21.83
N ALA A 13 -2.44 50.38 -21.70
CA ALA A 13 -3.55 51.24 -21.33
C ALA A 13 -3.77 51.14 -19.81
N GLN A 14 -3.46 52.20 -19.10
CA GLN A 14 -3.89 52.46 -17.73
C GLN A 14 -5.39 52.75 -17.72
N VAL A 15 -6.15 51.96 -16.96
CA VAL A 15 -7.55 52.28 -16.60
C VAL A 15 -7.60 52.58 -15.12
N GLY A 16 -7.88 53.87 -14.80
CA GLY A 16 -8.06 54.37 -13.45
C GLY A 16 -9.40 53.95 -12.83
N PRO A 17 -9.54 54.02 -11.51
CA PRO A 17 -10.75 53.57 -10.82
C PRO A 17 -11.90 54.60 -10.93
N ALA A 18 -13.02 54.19 -11.51
CA ALA A 18 -14.27 54.94 -11.50
C ALA A 18 -14.98 54.79 -10.14
N ALA A 19 -15.03 55.88 -9.38
CA ALA A 19 -15.86 56.00 -8.19
C ALA A 19 -17.37 55.99 -8.57
N ARG A 20 -18.08 54.99 -8.10
CA ARG A 20 -19.54 54.96 -8.16
C ARG A 20 -20.10 55.67 -6.93
N ALA A 21 -20.70 56.85 -7.15
CA ALA A 21 -21.52 57.58 -6.18
C ALA A 21 -22.77 56.74 -5.82
N ALA A 22 -22.96 56.47 -4.53
CA ALA A 22 -24.20 55.91 -4.01
C ALA A 22 -25.23 57.04 -3.86
N ALA A 23 -26.36 56.87 -4.54
CA ALA A 23 -27.52 57.78 -4.41
C ALA A 23 -28.16 57.63 -3.02
N ALA A 24 -28.33 58.73 -2.32
CA ALA A 24 -29.01 58.83 -1.05
C ALA A 24 -30.52 58.63 -1.21
N VAL A 25 -31.10 57.69 -0.46
CA VAL A 25 -32.55 57.52 -0.33
C VAL A 25 -33.05 58.50 0.75
N PRO A 26 -34.11 59.27 0.52
CA PRO A 26 -34.65 60.24 1.51
C PRO A 26 -35.31 59.51 2.67
N ALA A 27 -34.93 59.91 3.91
CA ALA A 27 -35.50 59.40 5.14
C ALA A 27 -36.94 59.88 5.34
N THR A 28 -37.88 58.99 5.56
CA THR A 28 -39.22 59.25 6.05
C THR A 28 -39.18 59.69 7.53
N PRO A 29 -40.01 60.67 7.96
CA PRO A 29 -39.99 61.13 9.34
C PRO A 29 -40.67 60.13 10.27
N VAL A 30 -39.99 59.86 11.38
CA VAL A 30 -40.48 59.01 12.46
C VAL A 30 -41.41 59.82 13.36
N PRO A 31 -42.61 59.34 13.69
CA PRO A 31 -43.50 60.02 14.64
C PRO A 31 -42.92 59.98 16.09
N PRO A 32 -43.23 60.99 16.94
CA PRO A 32 -42.72 61.10 18.27
C PRO A 32 -43.29 60.02 19.19
N ALA A 33 -42.38 59.42 20.03
CA ALA A 33 -42.71 58.41 21.02
C ALA A 33 -43.60 58.99 22.15
N PRO A 34 -44.53 58.21 22.69
CA PRO A 34 -45.33 58.61 23.83
C PRO A 34 -44.51 58.64 25.12
N PRO A 35 -44.87 59.50 26.13
CA PRO A 35 -44.14 59.68 27.36
C PRO A 35 -44.22 58.42 28.21
N ALA A 36 -43.06 58.05 28.81
CA ALA A 36 -42.92 56.92 29.70
C ALA A 36 -43.66 57.12 31.02
N PRO A 37 -44.38 56.16 31.57
CA PRO A 37 -44.94 56.23 32.90
C PRO A 37 -43.83 56.08 33.95
N ALA A 38 -43.79 57.06 34.87
CA ALA A 38 -42.94 56.94 36.08
C ALA A 38 -43.53 55.90 37.02
N GLY A 39 -42.77 54.90 37.31
CA GLY A 39 -43.20 53.79 38.18
C GLY A 39 -42.05 53.02 38.81
N ARG A 40 -41.63 53.51 39.95
CA ARG A 40 -41.02 52.80 41.13
C ARG A 40 -40.07 51.63 40.89
N SER A 41 -38.82 51.89 41.15
CA SER A 41 -37.78 50.91 41.47
C SER A 41 -38.16 50.02 42.65
N ALA A 42 -38.31 48.74 42.40
CA ALA A 42 -38.14 47.73 43.42
C ALA A 42 -37.04 46.80 42.93
N ALA A 43 -35.84 46.97 43.45
CA ALA A 43 -34.72 46.05 43.18
C ALA A 43 -35.04 44.71 43.82
N GLY A 44 -35.70 43.83 43.06
CA GLY A 44 -35.85 42.43 43.41
C GLY A 44 -34.54 41.73 43.13
N LYS A 45 -33.87 41.19 44.18
CA LYS A 45 -32.71 40.27 44.02
C LYS A 45 -33.05 39.20 43.02
N PRO A 46 -32.13 38.89 42.04
CA PRO A 46 -32.40 37.84 41.05
C PRO A 46 -32.57 36.50 41.84
N ARG A 47 -33.77 35.95 41.76
CA ARG A 47 -34.02 34.59 42.22
C ARG A 47 -33.16 33.68 41.35
N ARG A 48 -32.06 33.10 41.90
CA ARG A 48 -31.33 31.97 41.33
C ARG A 48 -32.34 30.86 41.07
N ARG A 49 -32.78 30.71 39.79
CA ARG A 49 -33.51 29.52 39.34
C ARG A 49 -32.54 28.36 39.63
N ARG A 50 -32.88 27.47 40.50
CA ARG A 50 -32.17 26.21 40.70
C ARG A 50 -32.42 25.42 39.45
N ASP A 51 -31.37 25.22 38.65
CA ASP A 51 -31.44 24.35 37.47
C ASP A 51 -31.98 23.00 37.89
N PRO A 52 -32.96 22.44 37.15
CA PRO A 52 -33.55 21.17 37.52
C PRO A 52 -32.47 20.08 37.51
N LEU A 53 -32.58 19.12 38.44
CA LEU A 53 -31.60 18.07 38.65
C LEU A 53 -31.26 17.29 37.34
N TRP A 54 -32.24 17.11 36.45
CA TRP A 54 -32.02 16.46 35.16
C TRP A 54 -31.07 17.26 34.24
N ALA A 55 -31.10 18.60 34.26
CA ALA A 55 -30.19 19.43 33.46
C ALA A 55 -28.74 19.31 33.99
N ARG A 56 -28.55 19.21 35.31
CA ARG A 56 -27.22 18.95 35.90
C ARG A 56 -26.75 17.55 35.55
N LEU A 57 -27.65 16.53 35.58
CA LEU A 57 -27.32 15.17 35.19
C LEU A 57 -26.95 15.08 33.69
N ALA A 58 -27.69 15.76 32.83
CA ALA A 58 -27.41 15.84 31.41
C ALA A 58 -26.05 16.50 31.11
N LEU A 59 -25.68 17.54 31.88
CA LEU A 59 -24.41 18.23 31.75
C LEU A 59 -23.23 17.35 32.21
N VAL A 60 -23.40 16.60 33.30
CA VAL A 60 -22.40 15.63 33.77
C VAL A 60 -22.23 14.49 32.82
N VAL A 61 -23.34 13.90 32.34
CA VAL A 61 -23.28 12.81 31.34
C VAL A 61 -22.68 13.30 30.03
N GLY A 62 -23.05 14.47 29.54
CA GLY A 62 -22.45 15.07 28.34
C GLY A 62 -20.95 15.36 28.50
N ALA A 63 -20.54 15.91 29.64
CA ALA A 63 -19.11 16.13 29.96
C ALA A 63 -18.33 14.80 30.05
N THR A 64 -18.91 13.79 30.71
CA THR A 64 -18.29 12.46 30.83
C THR A 64 -18.15 11.80 29.45
N LEU A 65 -19.18 11.87 28.60
CA LEU A 65 -19.11 11.35 27.22
C LEU A 65 -18.07 12.11 26.38
N MET A 66 -17.95 13.43 26.52
CA MET A 66 -16.91 14.21 25.82
C MET A 66 -15.50 13.86 26.33
N VAL A 67 -15.32 13.69 27.62
CA VAL A 67 -14.02 13.29 28.19
C VAL A 67 -13.66 11.87 27.77
N THR A 68 -14.59 10.92 27.84
CA THR A 68 -14.33 9.52 27.42
C THR A 68 -14.08 9.39 25.92
N SER A 69 -14.82 10.13 25.08
CA SER A 69 -14.55 10.16 23.65
C SER A 69 -13.23 10.85 23.30
N GLY A 70 -12.91 11.96 23.97
CA GLY A 70 -11.61 12.63 23.82
C GLY A 70 -10.43 11.75 24.23
N VAL A 71 -10.53 11.05 25.37
CA VAL A 71 -9.50 10.10 25.82
C VAL A 71 -9.39 8.90 24.87
N ALA A 72 -10.52 8.42 24.33
CA ALA A 72 -10.49 7.32 23.35
C ALA A 72 -9.82 7.75 22.04
N ILE A 73 -10.07 8.95 21.53
CA ILE A 73 -9.45 9.48 20.30
C ILE A 73 -7.95 9.70 20.52
N VAL A 74 -7.56 10.44 21.56
CA VAL A 74 -6.15 10.70 21.87
C VAL A 74 -5.40 9.41 22.20
N GLY A 75 -6.03 8.47 22.90
CA GLY A 75 -5.46 7.17 23.21
C GLY A 75 -5.27 6.31 21.97
N SER A 76 -6.18 6.35 20.99
CA SER A 76 -6.04 5.62 19.74
C SER A 76 -4.94 6.20 18.85
N GLU A 77 -4.81 7.52 18.76
CA GLU A 77 -3.72 8.17 18.02
C GLU A 77 -2.35 7.86 18.63
N ALA A 78 -2.22 7.89 19.94
CA ALA A 78 -0.98 7.54 20.63
C ALA A 78 -0.60 6.05 20.42
N LEU A 79 -1.59 5.14 20.45
CA LEU A 79 -1.35 3.72 20.18
C LEU A 79 -0.96 3.48 18.73
N ILE A 80 -1.59 4.15 17.78
CA ILE A 80 -1.27 4.04 16.36
C ILE A 80 0.12 4.62 16.08
N SER A 81 0.46 5.79 16.64
CA SER A 81 1.80 6.37 16.49
C SER A 81 2.90 5.49 17.09
N GLN A 82 2.64 4.86 18.22
CA GLN A 82 3.57 3.90 18.83
C GLN A 82 3.70 2.63 17.98
N ALA A 83 2.61 2.12 17.42
CA ALA A 83 2.61 0.96 16.55
C ALA A 83 3.33 1.23 15.21
N THR A 84 3.04 2.37 14.59
CA THR A 84 3.69 2.79 13.33
C THR A 84 5.18 3.06 13.51
N GLY A 85 5.61 3.52 14.69
CA GLY A 85 7.03 3.70 15.03
C GLY A 85 7.84 2.39 15.09
N SER A 86 7.19 1.23 15.12
CA SER A 86 7.86 -0.09 15.08
C SER A 86 8.25 -0.54 13.66
N ILE A 87 7.73 0.11 12.62
CA ILE A 87 8.01 -0.22 11.22
C ILE A 87 9.16 0.67 10.73
N GLU A 88 10.19 0.03 10.18
CA GLU A 88 11.30 0.74 9.55
C GLU A 88 10.80 1.47 8.29
N GLN A 89 11.01 2.79 8.26
CA GLN A 89 10.72 3.63 7.10
C GLN A 89 12.02 4.14 6.50
N THR A 90 12.16 3.95 5.18
CA THR A 90 13.32 4.43 4.43
C THR A 90 12.90 4.73 2.99
N ASP A 91 13.64 5.59 2.31
CA ASP A 91 13.42 5.88 0.89
C ASP A 91 13.70 4.63 0.03
N LEU A 92 12.65 3.98 -0.45
CA LEU A 92 12.69 2.80 -1.32
C LEU A 92 12.39 3.14 -2.79
N LEU A 93 11.88 4.33 -3.06
CA LEU A 93 11.42 4.74 -4.38
C LEU A 93 12.42 5.61 -5.12
N GLY A 94 13.17 6.46 -4.41
CA GLY A 94 14.05 7.43 -5.06
C GLY A 94 13.31 8.25 -6.12
N ILE A 95 13.80 8.25 -7.36
CA ILE A 95 13.17 8.97 -8.48
C ILE A 95 11.96 8.26 -9.11
N ALA A 96 11.61 7.06 -8.65
CA ALA A 96 10.43 6.32 -9.11
C ALA A 96 9.16 6.74 -8.35
N GLY A 97 9.28 7.43 -7.23
CA GLY A 97 8.15 8.00 -6.51
C GLY A 97 7.36 9.02 -7.34
N LYS A 98 6.07 9.15 -7.06
CA LYS A 98 5.24 10.21 -7.64
C LYS A 98 5.78 11.59 -7.21
N SER A 99 5.90 12.49 -8.18
CA SER A 99 6.18 13.89 -7.92
C SER A 99 4.96 14.61 -7.37
N ASP A 100 5.15 15.82 -6.81
CA ASP A 100 4.01 16.64 -6.37
C ASP A 100 3.05 16.98 -7.53
N ALA A 101 3.57 17.06 -8.78
CA ALA A 101 2.76 17.27 -9.99
C ALA A 101 1.95 16.02 -10.40
N GLU A 102 2.35 14.84 -9.97
CA GLU A 102 1.64 13.56 -10.18
C GLU A 102 0.71 13.22 -9.00
N GLY A 103 0.53 14.11 -8.03
CA GLY A 103 -0.32 13.89 -6.86
C GLY A 103 0.33 13.11 -5.72
N GLY A 104 1.67 13.02 -5.66
CA GLY A 104 2.40 12.19 -4.68
C GLY A 104 2.27 12.58 -3.19
N LYS A 105 1.38 13.54 -2.86
CA LYS A 105 0.98 13.88 -1.48
C LYS A 105 -0.52 13.67 -1.26
N ASP A 106 -1.25 13.39 -2.33
CA ASP A 106 -2.70 13.33 -2.31
C ASP A 106 -3.17 11.87 -2.29
N LEU A 107 -3.71 11.44 -1.16
CA LEU A 107 -4.33 10.12 -1.02
C LEU A 107 -5.79 10.07 -1.52
N THR A 108 -6.31 11.16 -2.12
CA THR A 108 -7.67 11.17 -2.68
C THR A 108 -7.70 10.64 -4.11
N GLY A 109 -6.55 10.60 -4.79
CA GLY A 109 -6.37 10.03 -6.12
C GLY A 109 -6.07 8.52 -6.09
N PRO A 110 -5.71 7.94 -7.25
CA PRO A 110 -5.28 6.53 -7.31
C PRO A 110 -3.93 6.34 -6.59
N ILE A 111 -3.82 5.23 -5.89
CA ILE A 111 -2.62 4.88 -5.11
C ILE A 111 -1.94 3.68 -5.75
N ASP A 112 -0.67 3.84 -6.09
CA ASP A 112 0.18 2.79 -6.65
C ASP A 112 1.32 2.43 -5.71
N MET A 113 1.37 1.18 -5.26
CA MET A 113 2.46 0.68 -4.41
C MET A 113 3.27 -0.40 -5.10
N LEU A 114 4.58 -0.35 -4.90
CA LEU A 114 5.48 -1.42 -5.30
C LEU A 114 5.76 -2.36 -4.12
N LEU A 115 5.30 -3.61 -4.23
CA LEU A 115 5.53 -4.64 -3.22
C LEU A 115 6.64 -5.58 -3.70
N LEU A 116 7.72 -5.67 -2.92
CA LEU A 116 8.91 -6.47 -3.23
C LEU A 116 9.07 -7.58 -2.18
N GLY A 117 8.97 -8.83 -2.62
CA GLY A 117 9.25 -9.98 -1.76
C GLY A 117 10.69 -10.44 -1.92
N VAL A 118 11.45 -10.43 -0.83
CA VAL A 118 12.86 -10.82 -0.82
C VAL A 118 13.08 -12.10 0.00
N ASP A 119 14.00 -12.97 -0.46
CA ASP A 119 14.45 -14.15 0.29
C ASP A 119 15.71 -13.78 1.08
N ALA A 120 15.54 -12.98 2.13
CA ALA A 120 16.63 -12.67 3.03
C ALA A 120 16.78 -13.81 4.05
N ARG A 121 17.85 -14.59 3.91
CA ARG A 121 18.21 -15.59 4.91
C ARG A 121 19.16 -14.96 5.92
N ALA A 122 18.96 -15.22 7.19
CA ALA A 122 19.72 -14.67 8.31
C ALA A 122 21.27 -14.83 8.23
N ARG A 123 21.77 -15.52 7.21
CA ARG A 123 23.20 -15.78 6.94
C ARG A 123 23.67 -15.30 5.57
N TRP A 124 22.80 -14.67 4.79
CA TRP A 124 23.17 -14.13 3.49
C TRP A 124 23.56 -12.66 3.63
N ASP A 125 24.53 -12.26 2.84
CA ASP A 125 24.87 -10.86 2.72
C ASP A 125 23.64 -10.12 2.19
N VAL A 126 23.26 -9.01 2.84
CA VAL A 126 22.18 -8.11 2.39
C VAL A 126 22.41 -7.69 0.93
N ASN A 127 23.68 -7.68 0.48
CA ASN A 127 24.06 -7.34 -0.88
C ASN A 127 23.79 -8.49 -1.89
N ASP A 128 23.56 -9.72 -1.47
CA ASP A 128 23.23 -10.87 -2.38
C ASP A 128 21.73 -11.18 -2.42
N THR A 129 20.92 -10.22 -2.04
CA THR A 129 19.47 -10.35 -2.01
C THR A 129 18.85 -10.00 -3.37
N ARG A 130 17.87 -10.79 -3.80
CA ARG A 130 17.06 -10.57 -5.01
C ARG A 130 15.59 -10.41 -4.63
N ALA A 131 14.86 -9.59 -5.36
CA ALA A 131 13.41 -9.54 -5.26
C ALA A 131 12.80 -10.64 -6.15
N ASP A 132 12.39 -11.73 -5.53
CA ASP A 132 11.75 -12.86 -6.22
C ASP A 132 10.26 -12.66 -6.46
N THR A 133 9.66 -11.69 -5.79
CA THR A 133 8.27 -11.26 -5.93
C THR A 133 8.24 -9.78 -6.27
N ILE A 134 7.58 -9.42 -7.35
CA ILE A 134 7.41 -8.05 -7.81
C ILE A 134 5.92 -7.88 -8.09
N ILE A 135 5.22 -7.08 -7.26
CA ILE A 135 3.78 -6.85 -7.39
C ILE A 135 3.52 -5.35 -7.36
N ILE A 136 2.71 -4.88 -8.30
CA ILE A 136 2.09 -3.56 -8.24
C ILE A 136 0.72 -3.73 -7.58
N LEU A 137 0.50 -3.04 -6.48
CA LEU A 137 -0.80 -2.85 -5.87
C LEU A 137 -1.35 -1.52 -6.35
N HIS A 138 -2.44 -1.55 -7.09
CA HIS A 138 -3.16 -0.37 -7.57
C HIS A 138 -4.50 -0.26 -6.86
N VAL A 139 -4.76 0.87 -6.26
CA VAL A 139 -6.05 1.26 -5.65
C VAL A 139 -6.57 2.42 -6.46
N PRO A 140 -7.72 2.28 -7.15
CA PRO A 140 -8.34 3.37 -7.91
C PRO A 140 -8.72 4.56 -7.01
N ALA A 141 -8.93 5.72 -7.61
CA ALA A 141 -9.39 6.91 -6.89
C ALA A 141 -10.73 6.73 -6.16
N THR A 142 -11.52 5.73 -6.52
CA THR A 142 -12.75 5.35 -5.80
C THR A 142 -12.49 4.68 -4.45
N HIS A 143 -11.30 4.11 -4.25
CA HIS A 143 -10.87 3.37 -3.05
C HIS A 143 -11.82 2.25 -2.59
N ASP A 144 -12.62 1.71 -3.49
CA ASP A 144 -13.60 0.64 -3.21
C ASP A 144 -13.06 -0.76 -3.54
N GLN A 145 -11.98 -0.85 -4.31
CA GLN A 145 -11.33 -2.09 -4.70
C GLN A 145 -9.81 -1.90 -4.86
N ALA A 146 -9.09 -2.99 -5.02
CA ALA A 146 -7.67 -2.95 -5.34
C ALA A 146 -7.26 -4.07 -6.29
N TYR A 147 -6.22 -3.83 -7.05
CA TYR A 147 -5.68 -4.74 -8.06
C TYR A 147 -4.25 -5.14 -7.71
N LEU A 148 -3.97 -6.44 -7.69
CA LEU A 148 -2.60 -6.97 -7.56
C LEU A 148 -2.13 -7.45 -8.92
N VAL A 149 -1.14 -6.78 -9.49
CA VAL A 149 -0.52 -7.12 -10.78
C VAL A 149 0.88 -7.65 -10.53
N SER A 150 1.11 -8.94 -10.74
CA SER A 150 2.45 -9.53 -10.61
C SER A 150 3.25 -9.36 -11.89
N ILE A 151 4.53 -8.96 -11.74
CA ILE A 151 5.52 -8.94 -12.81
C ILE A 151 6.41 -10.17 -12.64
N PRO A 152 6.58 -11.02 -13.68
CA PRO A 152 7.45 -12.16 -13.61
C PRO A 152 8.90 -11.74 -13.33
N ARG A 153 9.54 -12.38 -12.37
CA ARG A 153 10.91 -12.02 -11.96
C ARG A 153 11.95 -12.19 -13.06
N ASP A 154 11.68 -13.11 -14.01
CA ASP A 154 12.57 -13.41 -15.13
C ASP A 154 12.31 -12.53 -16.38
N THR A 155 11.39 -11.53 -16.26
CA THR A 155 11.12 -10.54 -17.32
C THR A 155 12.40 -9.81 -17.70
N GLU A 156 12.69 -9.77 -19.01
CA GLU A 156 13.77 -8.97 -19.55
C GLU A 156 13.48 -7.47 -19.41
N VAL A 157 14.41 -6.76 -18.81
CA VAL A 157 14.29 -5.32 -18.53
C VAL A 157 15.58 -4.58 -18.84
N GLN A 158 15.46 -3.30 -19.17
CA GLN A 158 16.58 -2.38 -19.17
C GLN A 158 16.73 -1.81 -17.77
N VAL A 159 17.74 -2.26 -17.05
CA VAL A 159 18.08 -1.72 -15.74
C VAL A 159 18.89 -0.47 -15.96
N PRO A 160 18.44 0.71 -15.47
CA PRO A 160 19.16 1.96 -15.69
C PRO A 160 20.48 1.99 -14.91
N ALA A 161 21.38 2.92 -15.28
CA ALA A 161 22.57 3.20 -14.49
C ALA A 161 22.17 3.73 -13.11
N PHE A 162 22.91 3.30 -12.08
CA PHE A 162 22.64 3.68 -10.69
C PHE A 162 23.90 4.28 -10.05
N ALA A 163 23.98 5.62 -10.11
CA ALA A 163 25.16 6.36 -9.68
C ALA A 163 25.50 6.18 -8.18
N LYS A 164 24.49 5.88 -7.34
CA LYS A 164 24.70 5.70 -5.89
C LYS A 164 25.69 4.59 -5.54
N ASN A 165 25.76 3.53 -6.36
CA ASN A 165 26.67 2.40 -6.15
C ASN A 165 27.58 2.09 -7.34
N GLY A 166 27.56 2.95 -8.38
CA GLY A 166 28.42 2.83 -9.56
C GLY A 166 27.95 1.78 -10.59
N TYR A 167 26.72 1.27 -10.51
CA TYR A 167 26.21 0.33 -11.49
C TYR A 167 26.00 1.03 -12.86
N PRO A 168 26.59 0.52 -13.97
CA PRO A 168 26.56 1.21 -15.26
C PRO A 168 25.23 1.06 -16.02
N GLY A 169 24.31 0.20 -15.55
CA GLY A 169 23.10 -0.17 -16.28
C GLY A 169 23.33 -1.35 -17.23
N GLY A 170 22.23 -1.86 -17.80
CA GLY A 170 22.27 -2.95 -18.77
C GLY A 170 20.98 -3.75 -18.87
N THR A 171 20.94 -4.70 -19.82
CA THR A 171 19.84 -5.61 -19.97
C THR A 171 19.99 -6.79 -19.00
N ALA A 172 18.97 -7.01 -18.18
CA ALA A 172 18.98 -8.05 -17.15
C ALA A 172 17.57 -8.63 -16.91
N LYS A 173 17.44 -9.60 -16.01
CA LYS A 173 16.14 -10.01 -15.48
C LYS A 173 15.63 -9.00 -14.44
N ALA A 174 14.33 -8.82 -14.35
CA ALA A 174 13.74 -7.89 -13.38
C ALA A 174 14.24 -8.13 -11.95
N THR A 175 14.33 -9.40 -11.49
CA THR A 175 14.84 -9.76 -10.16
C THR A 175 16.28 -9.28 -9.91
N GLU A 176 17.09 -9.13 -10.96
CA GLU A 176 18.50 -8.71 -10.85
C GLU A 176 18.64 -7.20 -10.62
N ALA A 177 17.62 -6.40 -10.93
CA ALA A 177 17.64 -4.97 -10.65
C ALA A 177 17.82 -4.69 -9.15
N PHE A 178 17.11 -5.45 -8.29
CA PHE A 178 17.27 -5.34 -6.84
C PHE A 178 18.69 -5.70 -6.41
N PHE A 179 19.21 -6.82 -6.93
CA PHE A 179 20.58 -7.27 -6.64
C PHE A 179 21.61 -6.21 -7.02
N HIS A 180 21.55 -5.66 -8.25
CA HIS A 180 22.49 -4.64 -8.70
C HIS A 180 22.39 -3.36 -7.87
N GLY A 181 21.19 -2.94 -7.47
CA GLY A 181 21.00 -1.77 -6.60
C GLY A 181 21.53 -1.96 -5.19
N ALA A 182 21.51 -3.20 -4.67
CA ALA A 182 21.96 -3.53 -3.34
C ALA A 182 23.50 -3.59 -3.20
N GLN A 183 24.25 -3.77 -4.30
CA GLN A 183 25.69 -3.88 -4.30
C GLN A 183 26.40 -2.62 -3.78
N ASN A 184 27.68 -2.76 -3.43
CA ASN A 184 28.58 -1.66 -3.07
C ASN A 184 28.00 -0.73 -1.98
N GLY A 185 27.36 -1.29 -0.97
CA GLY A 185 26.78 -0.54 0.15
C GLY A 185 25.39 0.03 -0.12
N GLY A 186 24.76 -0.29 -1.26
CA GLY A 186 23.38 0.13 -1.55
C GLY A 186 22.34 -0.50 -0.61
N GLY A 187 22.59 -1.74 -0.15
CA GLY A 187 21.68 -2.45 0.75
C GLY A 187 20.26 -2.59 0.19
N TRP A 188 19.29 -2.83 1.05
CA TRP A 188 17.90 -2.98 0.61
C TRP A 188 17.30 -1.70 0.02
N ALA A 189 17.68 -0.54 0.56
CA ALA A 189 17.21 0.75 0.03
C ALA A 189 17.67 0.96 -1.41
N GLY A 190 18.97 0.78 -1.69
CA GLY A 190 19.49 0.89 -3.06
C GLY A 190 18.92 -0.16 -4.00
N GLY A 191 18.72 -1.41 -3.52
CA GLY A 191 18.06 -2.48 -4.24
C GLY A 191 16.64 -2.12 -4.66
N ALA A 192 15.85 -1.61 -3.72
CA ALA A 192 14.46 -1.19 -3.97
C ALA A 192 14.40 0.03 -4.91
N GLN A 193 15.25 1.03 -4.72
CA GLN A 193 15.29 2.22 -5.58
C GLN A 193 15.60 1.87 -7.04
N LEU A 194 16.60 1.02 -7.28
CA LEU A 194 16.93 0.61 -8.64
C LEU A 194 15.84 -0.27 -9.24
N MET A 195 15.25 -1.17 -8.44
CA MET A 195 14.08 -1.95 -8.85
C MET A 195 12.90 -1.05 -9.19
N ALA A 196 12.54 -0.10 -8.33
CA ALA A 196 11.42 0.82 -8.55
C ALA A 196 11.61 1.64 -9.84
N GLN A 197 12.82 2.16 -10.07
CA GLN A 197 13.15 2.86 -11.29
C GLN A 197 13.06 1.96 -12.53
N THR A 198 13.51 0.71 -12.43
CA THR A 198 13.42 -0.28 -13.50
C THR A 198 11.96 -0.59 -13.85
N ILE A 199 11.12 -0.81 -12.84
CA ILE A 199 9.69 -1.09 -13.03
C ILE A 199 8.94 0.15 -13.56
N LYS A 200 9.26 1.36 -13.08
CA LYS A 200 8.74 2.60 -13.65
C LYS A 200 9.07 2.73 -15.15
N ASN A 201 10.31 2.42 -15.54
CA ASN A 201 10.73 2.46 -16.94
C ASN A 201 9.99 1.41 -17.80
N LEU A 202 9.73 0.22 -17.24
CA LEU A 202 9.03 -0.87 -17.90
C LEU A 202 7.53 -0.58 -18.08
N THR A 203 6.89 0.02 -17.08
CA THR A 203 5.42 0.13 -17.00
C THR A 203 4.91 1.56 -17.20
N GLY A 204 5.77 2.55 -17.02
CA GLY A 204 5.42 3.97 -17.00
C GLY A 204 4.66 4.42 -15.74
N ILE A 205 4.57 3.55 -14.71
CA ILE A 205 3.85 3.82 -13.44
C ILE A 205 4.83 4.43 -12.45
N SER A 206 4.46 5.57 -11.85
CA SER A 206 5.12 6.16 -10.68
C SER A 206 4.41 5.69 -9.41
N PHE A 207 5.14 5.60 -8.29
CA PHE A 207 4.62 4.97 -7.08
C PHE A 207 4.40 5.98 -5.94
N ASP A 208 3.33 5.79 -5.18
CA ASP A 208 3.05 6.52 -3.94
C ASP A 208 3.80 5.94 -2.75
N GLY A 209 4.08 4.65 -2.81
CA GLY A 209 4.79 3.94 -1.77
C GLY A 209 5.42 2.66 -2.25
N ALA A 210 6.29 2.09 -1.42
CA ALA A 210 6.88 0.77 -1.62
C ALA A 210 6.97 0.00 -0.32
N ALA A 211 6.97 -1.32 -0.42
CA ALA A 211 7.22 -2.21 0.70
C ALA A 211 8.19 -3.32 0.29
N ILE A 212 9.24 -3.50 1.09
CA ILE A 212 10.05 -4.73 1.05
C ILE A 212 9.51 -5.65 2.13
N ILE A 213 9.32 -6.90 1.78
CA ILE A 213 8.78 -7.92 2.67
C ILE A 213 9.74 -9.10 2.68
N ASP A 214 10.32 -9.37 3.85
CA ASP A 214 11.08 -10.61 4.07
C ASP A 214 10.13 -11.79 4.31
N PHE A 215 10.46 -12.95 3.80
CA PHE A 215 9.66 -14.16 3.97
C PHE A 215 9.48 -14.59 5.44
N ASN A 216 10.48 -14.38 6.30
CA ASN A 216 10.32 -14.67 7.73
C ASN A 216 9.29 -13.78 8.39
N GLY A 217 9.17 -12.56 7.91
CA GLY A 217 8.21 -11.63 8.40
C GLY A 217 6.76 -11.96 8.03
N PHE A 218 6.53 -12.45 6.84
CA PHE A 218 5.19 -12.99 6.50
C PHE A 218 4.75 -14.06 7.48
N LYS A 219 5.66 -14.97 7.84
CA LYS A 219 5.37 -16.00 8.84
C LYS A 219 4.94 -15.38 10.17
N GLY A 220 5.64 -14.34 10.63
CA GLY A 220 5.33 -13.64 11.88
C GLY A 220 3.94 -13.01 11.88
N VAL A 221 3.57 -12.34 10.80
CA VAL A 221 2.23 -11.74 10.64
C VAL A 221 1.13 -12.80 10.61
N ILE A 222 1.35 -13.93 9.91
CA ILE A 222 0.36 -15.01 9.88
C ILE A 222 0.25 -15.70 11.24
N ASP A 223 1.36 -15.87 11.95
CA ASP A 223 1.34 -16.44 13.29
C ASP A 223 0.57 -15.55 14.28
N GLU A 224 0.66 -14.21 14.14
CA GLU A 224 -0.15 -13.26 14.92
C GLU A 224 -1.64 -13.35 14.57
N LEU A 225 -1.98 -13.61 13.29
CA LEU A 225 -3.35 -13.90 12.85
C LEU A 225 -3.83 -15.32 13.22
N GLY A 226 -2.93 -16.16 13.76
CA GLY A 226 -3.17 -17.56 14.11
C GLY A 226 -3.09 -18.51 12.91
N SER A 227 -3.85 -18.25 11.86
CA SER A 227 -3.86 -18.99 10.58
C SER A 227 -4.61 -18.20 9.52
N ILE A 228 -4.40 -18.56 8.26
CA ILE A 228 -5.09 -17.94 7.12
C ILE A 228 -5.67 -19.00 6.18
N PRO A 229 -6.85 -18.77 5.58
CA PRO A 229 -7.45 -19.71 4.63
C PRO A 229 -6.71 -19.67 3.29
N MET A 230 -6.14 -20.80 2.90
CA MET A 230 -5.44 -20.97 1.63
C MET A 230 -5.98 -22.18 0.87
N CYS A 231 -6.03 -22.07 -0.46
CA CYS A 231 -6.46 -23.15 -1.34
C CYS A 231 -5.28 -23.65 -2.20
N VAL A 232 -4.93 -24.92 -2.03
CA VAL A 232 -3.97 -25.62 -2.87
C VAL A 232 -4.69 -26.13 -4.12
N LYS A 233 -4.37 -25.56 -5.27
CA LYS A 233 -5.01 -25.92 -6.54
C LYS A 233 -4.49 -27.25 -7.11
N GLN A 234 -3.21 -27.51 -6.91
CA GLN A 234 -2.50 -28.70 -7.35
C GLN A 234 -1.62 -29.20 -6.22
N GLU A 235 -1.68 -30.51 -5.95
CA GLU A 235 -0.76 -31.13 -4.98
C GLU A 235 0.69 -30.90 -5.37
N VAL A 236 1.51 -30.51 -4.40
CA VAL A 236 2.92 -30.21 -4.64
C VAL A 236 3.75 -30.58 -3.41
N GLU A 237 4.90 -31.21 -3.66
CA GLU A 237 5.90 -31.48 -2.63
C GLU A 237 6.75 -30.23 -2.39
N SER A 238 7.04 -29.98 -1.12
CA SER A 238 7.91 -28.85 -0.73
C SER A 238 9.35 -29.07 -1.15
N HIS A 239 9.90 -28.12 -1.89
CA HIS A 239 11.33 -28.05 -2.21
C HIS A 239 12.15 -27.37 -1.11
N HIS A 240 11.51 -26.78 -0.10
CA HIS A 240 12.18 -25.99 0.93
C HIS A 240 12.20 -26.68 2.29
N MET A 241 11.19 -27.49 2.60
CA MET A 241 10.98 -28.11 3.90
C MET A 241 10.91 -29.62 3.85
N SER A 242 11.37 -30.26 4.94
CA SER A 242 11.20 -31.69 5.19
C SER A 242 10.72 -31.92 6.61
N ARG A 243 10.17 -33.10 6.85
CA ARG A 243 9.79 -33.58 8.18
C ARG A 243 10.85 -34.51 8.72
N VAL A 244 11.35 -34.22 9.93
CA VAL A 244 12.31 -35.05 10.65
C VAL A 244 11.72 -35.32 12.03
N ASN A 245 11.57 -36.60 12.38
CA ASN A 245 10.99 -37.01 13.67
C ASN A 245 9.66 -36.28 13.99
N GLY A 246 8.77 -36.13 12.98
CA GLY A 246 7.48 -35.47 13.11
C GLY A 246 7.53 -33.91 13.04
N LYS A 247 8.70 -33.29 13.15
CA LYS A 247 8.87 -31.83 13.10
C LYS A 247 9.18 -31.37 11.68
N VAL A 248 8.48 -30.32 11.20
CA VAL A 248 8.77 -29.65 9.93
C VAL A 248 9.88 -28.64 10.12
N MET A 249 10.87 -28.66 9.25
CA MET A 249 12.02 -27.75 9.28
C MET A 249 12.57 -27.51 7.87
N TRP A 250 13.39 -26.47 7.72
CA TRP A 250 14.08 -26.18 6.47
C TRP A 250 14.98 -27.34 6.05
N ASN A 251 15.03 -27.64 4.74
CA ASN A 251 15.88 -28.71 4.20
C ASN A 251 17.34 -28.58 4.58
N ALA A 252 17.86 -27.36 4.68
CA ALA A 252 19.22 -27.09 5.11
C ALA A 252 19.47 -27.54 6.55
N ASP A 253 18.51 -27.34 7.44
CA ASP A 253 18.61 -27.75 8.85
C ASP A 253 18.31 -29.23 9.02
N ALA A 254 17.35 -29.77 8.26
CA ALA A 254 17.04 -31.19 8.23
C ALA A 254 18.27 -32.02 7.80
N LYS A 255 19.07 -31.54 6.85
CA LYS A 255 20.34 -32.19 6.46
C LYS A 255 21.35 -32.27 7.59
N LYS A 256 21.44 -31.26 8.45
CA LYS A 256 22.39 -31.22 9.58
C LYS A 256 22.06 -32.23 10.68
N THR A 257 20.78 -32.66 10.75
CA THR A 257 20.36 -33.64 11.78
C THR A 257 20.91 -35.05 11.54
N GLY A 258 21.32 -35.36 10.30
CA GLY A 258 21.71 -36.73 9.91
C GLY A 258 20.56 -37.76 9.93
N GLN A 259 19.33 -37.33 10.25
CA GLN A 259 18.18 -38.23 10.41
C GLN A 259 17.41 -38.41 9.08
N PRO A 260 16.65 -39.51 8.92
CA PRO A 260 15.80 -39.73 7.78
C PRO A 260 14.79 -38.57 7.61
N ARG A 261 14.64 -38.11 6.37
CA ARG A 261 13.76 -37.02 6.02
C ARG A 261 12.54 -37.53 5.27
N GLN A 262 11.35 -37.04 5.65
CA GLN A 262 10.10 -37.29 4.96
C GLN A 262 9.69 -36.06 4.20
N PRO A 263 9.07 -36.18 3.00
CA PRO A 263 8.59 -35.03 2.25
C PRO A 263 7.46 -34.32 3.00
N VAL A 264 7.41 -33.01 2.85
CA VAL A 264 6.24 -32.17 3.19
C VAL A 264 5.44 -32.00 1.92
N VAL A 265 4.18 -32.45 1.92
CA VAL A 265 3.28 -32.39 0.76
C VAL A 265 2.11 -31.49 1.05
N HIS A 266 1.92 -30.49 0.17
CA HIS A 266 0.75 -29.64 0.18
C HIS A 266 -0.34 -30.29 -0.67
N LYS A 267 -1.27 -30.98 0.01
CA LYS A 267 -2.38 -31.68 -0.64
C LYS A 267 -3.39 -30.69 -1.22
N LYS A 268 -3.97 -31.03 -2.38
CA LYS A 268 -5.04 -30.24 -3.02
C LYS A 268 -6.23 -30.08 -2.07
N GLY A 269 -6.79 -28.86 -2.05
CA GLY A 269 -7.95 -28.47 -1.22
C GLY A 269 -7.73 -27.16 -0.49
N CYS A 270 -8.80 -26.63 0.09
CA CYS A 270 -8.78 -25.40 0.89
C CYS A 270 -8.72 -25.75 2.37
N ARG A 271 -7.90 -25.06 3.13
CA ARG A 271 -7.75 -25.21 4.58
C ARG A 271 -7.10 -24.00 5.22
N ASP A 272 -7.25 -23.88 6.53
CA ASP A 272 -6.49 -22.92 7.31
C ASP A 272 -5.03 -23.38 7.43
N MET A 273 -4.09 -22.52 7.01
CA MET A 273 -2.66 -22.76 7.06
C MET A 273 -2.00 -21.88 8.12
N LYS A 274 -1.09 -22.47 8.89
CA LYS A 274 -0.19 -21.73 9.79
C LYS A 274 0.89 -21.00 8.99
N GLY A 275 1.58 -20.04 9.61
CA GLY A 275 2.56 -19.19 8.95
C GLY A 275 3.62 -19.96 8.15
N TRP A 276 4.19 -21.02 8.72
CA TRP A 276 5.20 -21.84 8.01
C TRP A 276 4.63 -22.55 6.77
N GLU A 277 3.37 -23.05 6.86
CA GLU A 277 2.75 -23.82 5.78
C GLU A 277 2.33 -22.90 4.63
N ALA A 278 1.68 -21.77 4.95
CA ALA A 278 1.25 -20.79 3.97
C ALA A 278 2.45 -20.18 3.24
N LEU A 279 3.51 -19.84 3.98
CA LEU A 279 4.75 -19.34 3.41
C LEU A 279 5.42 -20.37 2.50
N ASP A 280 5.59 -21.62 2.98
CA ASP A 280 6.22 -22.66 2.18
C ASP A 280 5.44 -22.94 0.91
N TYR A 281 4.11 -23.06 0.98
CA TYR A 281 3.25 -23.26 -0.19
C TYR A 281 3.35 -22.09 -1.18
N SER A 282 3.34 -20.85 -0.71
CA SER A 282 3.41 -19.67 -1.59
C SER A 282 4.74 -19.52 -2.32
N ARG A 283 5.77 -20.25 -1.90
CA ARG A 283 7.11 -20.25 -2.53
C ARG A 283 7.34 -21.39 -3.50
N GLN A 284 6.43 -22.40 -3.54
CA GLN A 284 6.59 -23.53 -4.46
C GLN A 284 6.46 -23.06 -5.91
N ARG A 285 7.35 -23.56 -6.77
CA ARG A 285 7.33 -23.36 -8.23
C ARG A 285 7.59 -24.65 -9.00
N TYR A 286 8.47 -25.51 -8.45
CA TYR A 286 8.76 -26.81 -9.01
C TYR A 286 7.59 -27.75 -8.76
N GLY A 287 7.25 -28.58 -9.76
CA GLY A 287 6.11 -29.49 -9.69
C GLY A 287 4.75 -28.80 -9.94
N LEU A 288 4.69 -27.47 -10.07
CA LEU A 288 3.51 -26.74 -10.51
C LEU A 288 3.45 -26.64 -12.03
N LYS A 289 2.22 -26.68 -12.59
CA LYS A 289 1.98 -26.72 -14.04
C LYS A 289 2.59 -25.54 -14.79
N ASN A 290 2.41 -24.33 -14.27
CA ASN A 290 2.89 -23.08 -14.88
C ASN A 290 4.08 -22.50 -14.09
N GLY A 291 4.75 -23.29 -13.25
CA GLY A 291 5.97 -22.92 -12.55
C GLY A 291 5.87 -21.61 -11.77
N ASP A 292 6.58 -20.58 -12.24
CA ASP A 292 6.66 -19.28 -11.57
C ASP A 292 5.32 -18.53 -11.55
N TYR A 293 4.48 -18.68 -12.54
CA TYR A 293 3.15 -18.06 -12.59
C TYR A 293 2.19 -18.62 -11.55
N ASP A 294 2.23 -19.93 -11.29
CA ASP A 294 1.45 -20.52 -10.22
C ASP A 294 1.97 -20.03 -8.84
N ARG A 295 3.29 -19.86 -8.70
CA ARG A 295 3.88 -19.25 -7.49
C ARG A 295 3.36 -17.82 -7.29
N GLN A 296 3.36 -16.99 -8.33
CA GLN A 296 2.82 -15.62 -8.26
C GLN A 296 1.36 -15.62 -7.82
N GLN A 297 0.53 -16.52 -8.35
CA GLN A 297 -0.86 -16.65 -7.93
C GLN A 297 -0.98 -17.06 -6.45
N ASN A 298 -0.13 -17.98 -5.98
CA ASN A 298 -0.10 -18.40 -4.58
C ASN A 298 0.31 -17.25 -3.67
N GLN A 299 1.26 -16.40 -4.09
CA GLN A 299 1.67 -15.19 -3.36
C GLN A 299 0.57 -14.15 -3.31
N GLN A 300 -0.11 -13.89 -4.41
CA GLN A 300 -1.28 -13.00 -4.42
C GLN A 300 -2.41 -13.55 -3.53
N GLN A 301 -2.66 -14.87 -3.57
CA GLN A 301 -3.63 -15.51 -2.67
C GLN A 301 -3.25 -15.34 -1.20
N LEU A 302 -1.96 -15.47 -0.87
CA LEU A 302 -1.42 -15.25 0.48
C LEU A 302 -1.74 -13.83 0.96
N ILE A 303 -1.43 -12.80 0.16
CA ILE A 303 -1.71 -11.40 0.49
C ILE A 303 -3.21 -11.19 0.71
N LYS A 304 -4.05 -11.69 -0.20
CA LYS A 304 -5.51 -11.59 -0.09
C LYS A 304 -6.04 -12.28 1.17
N ALA A 305 -5.54 -13.47 1.48
CA ALA A 305 -5.96 -14.23 2.66
C ALA A 305 -5.57 -13.52 3.97
N MET A 306 -4.37 -12.95 4.03
CA MET A 306 -3.92 -12.16 5.18
C MET A 306 -4.78 -10.92 5.37
N ALA A 307 -5.01 -10.14 4.31
CA ALA A 307 -5.87 -8.96 4.36
C ALA A 307 -7.29 -9.31 4.82
N LYS A 308 -7.89 -10.33 4.24
CA LYS A 308 -9.23 -10.83 4.63
C LYS A 308 -9.28 -11.26 6.09
N LYS A 309 -8.28 -11.98 6.56
CA LYS A 309 -8.23 -12.47 7.96
C LYS A 309 -8.05 -11.30 8.94
N ALA A 310 -7.15 -10.36 8.65
CA ALA A 310 -6.94 -9.18 9.47
C ALA A 310 -8.22 -8.34 9.62
N MET A 311 -8.98 -8.17 8.54
CA MET A 311 -10.26 -7.47 8.57
C MET A 311 -11.33 -8.25 9.36
N ALA A 312 -11.47 -9.56 9.11
CA ALA A 312 -12.43 -10.41 9.80
C ALA A 312 -12.18 -10.47 11.32
N ASP A 313 -10.94 -10.45 11.74
CA ASP A 313 -10.55 -10.42 13.14
C ASP A 313 -10.72 -9.03 13.78
N GLY A 314 -11.14 -8.03 13.02
CA GLY A 314 -11.33 -6.65 13.48
C GLY A 314 -10.03 -5.94 13.82
N ALA A 315 -8.91 -6.32 13.20
CA ALA A 315 -7.62 -5.67 13.42
C ALA A 315 -7.64 -4.18 13.07
N MET A 316 -8.42 -3.80 12.05
CA MET A 316 -8.55 -2.39 11.63
C MET A 316 -9.45 -1.55 12.54
N THR A 317 -10.22 -2.18 13.44
CA THR A 317 -11.14 -1.51 14.36
C THR A 317 -10.71 -1.61 15.80
N ASN A 318 -9.82 -2.56 16.13
CA ASN A 318 -9.29 -2.76 17.48
C ASN A 318 -7.82 -2.31 17.55
N PRO A 319 -7.50 -1.20 18.26
CA PRO A 319 -6.15 -0.66 18.32
C PRO A 319 -5.10 -1.62 18.87
N LEU A 320 -5.47 -2.51 19.80
CA LEU A 320 -4.54 -3.49 20.37
C LEU A 320 -4.18 -4.59 19.36
N LYS A 321 -5.17 -5.07 18.57
CA LYS A 321 -4.90 -6.04 17.49
C LYS A 321 -4.10 -5.42 16.37
N LEU A 322 -4.42 -4.16 15.99
CA LEU A 322 -3.64 -3.40 15.03
C LEU A 322 -2.19 -3.27 15.50
N LYS A 323 -1.96 -2.91 16.76
CA LYS A 323 -0.63 -2.82 17.34
C LYS A 323 0.13 -4.15 17.24
N GLY A 324 -0.48 -5.28 17.62
CA GLY A 324 0.15 -6.60 17.52
C GLY A 324 0.56 -6.95 16.09
N LEU A 325 -0.33 -6.71 15.11
CA LEU A 325 -0.01 -6.91 13.69
C LEU A 325 1.10 -5.98 13.20
N MET A 326 1.11 -4.71 13.61
CA MET A 326 2.14 -3.75 13.23
C MET A 326 3.50 -4.11 13.85
N GLU A 327 3.55 -4.59 15.09
CA GLU A 327 4.78 -5.08 15.72
C GLU A 327 5.29 -6.37 15.06
N ALA A 328 4.39 -7.29 14.68
CA ALA A 328 4.75 -8.47 13.90
C ALA A 328 5.26 -8.08 12.50
N ALA A 329 4.61 -7.12 11.85
CA ALA A 329 5.01 -6.56 10.56
C ALA A 329 6.34 -5.80 10.67
N GLY A 330 6.54 -4.98 11.70
CA GLY A 330 7.73 -4.13 11.85
C GLY A 330 9.06 -4.88 11.89
N LYS A 331 9.02 -6.17 12.21
CA LYS A 331 10.18 -7.07 12.13
C LYS A 331 10.45 -7.61 10.73
N ALA A 332 9.58 -7.34 9.78
CA ALA A 332 9.46 -8.02 8.52
C ALA A 332 9.36 -7.10 7.31
N PHE A 333 8.97 -5.87 7.55
CA PHE A 333 8.66 -4.91 6.51
C PHE A 333 9.56 -3.70 6.63
N VAL A 334 10.09 -3.27 5.49
CA VAL A 334 10.63 -1.92 5.32
C VAL A 334 9.66 -1.19 4.42
N LEU A 335 9.16 -0.06 4.86
CA LEU A 335 8.16 0.71 4.14
C LEU A 335 8.70 2.05 3.66
N ASP A 336 8.18 2.48 2.53
CA ASP A 336 8.23 3.84 2.04
C ASP A 336 6.79 4.27 1.74
N THR A 337 6.29 5.26 2.42
CA THR A 337 4.99 5.88 2.15
C THR A 337 5.16 7.26 1.52
N GLY A 338 6.32 7.51 0.93
CA GLY A 338 6.68 8.80 0.35
C GLY A 338 6.65 9.91 1.40
N LYS A 339 5.86 10.94 1.13
CA LYS A 339 5.68 12.08 2.05
C LYS A 339 4.43 11.95 2.93
N THR A 340 3.69 10.86 2.81
CA THR A 340 2.44 10.63 3.53
C THR A 340 2.72 9.93 4.86
N PRO A 341 2.17 10.39 5.99
CA PRO A 341 2.26 9.69 7.25
C PRO A 341 1.69 8.27 7.13
N LEU A 342 2.40 7.27 7.67
CA LEU A 342 1.99 5.87 7.58
C LEU A 342 0.58 5.62 8.13
N ALA A 343 0.18 6.36 9.17
CA ALA A 343 -1.16 6.28 9.73
C ALA A 343 -2.24 6.68 8.70
N ASP A 344 -2.05 7.79 7.99
CA ASP A 344 -3.00 8.28 6.97
C ASP A 344 -3.10 7.28 5.82
N PHE A 345 -1.96 6.70 5.42
CA PHE A 345 -1.90 5.65 4.41
C PHE A 345 -2.73 4.42 4.83
N ILE A 346 -2.55 3.93 6.06
CA ILE A 346 -3.32 2.80 6.61
C ILE A 346 -4.82 3.12 6.66
N PHE A 347 -5.19 4.33 7.08
CA PHE A 347 -6.59 4.73 7.16
C PHE A 347 -7.25 4.81 5.78
N THR A 348 -6.55 5.31 4.77
CA THR A 348 -7.04 5.35 3.38
C THR A 348 -7.23 3.94 2.84
N MET A 349 -6.27 3.05 3.05
CA MET A 349 -6.35 1.64 2.63
C MET A 349 -7.43 0.84 3.36
N ARG A 350 -7.94 1.34 4.50
CA ARG A 350 -9.02 0.69 5.26
C ARG A 350 -10.34 0.59 4.47
N GLY A 351 -10.58 1.51 3.52
CA GLY A 351 -11.76 1.50 2.65
C GLY A 351 -11.75 0.32 1.67
N VAL A 352 -10.58 -0.20 1.33
CA VAL A 352 -10.43 -1.34 0.43
C VAL A 352 -10.78 -2.63 1.16
N ALA A 353 -11.95 -3.18 0.89
CA ALA A 353 -12.37 -4.45 1.48
C ALA A 353 -11.51 -5.61 0.94
N ALA A 354 -11.12 -6.56 1.79
CA ALA A 354 -10.31 -7.71 1.37
C ALA A 354 -10.99 -8.59 0.29
N ASN A 355 -12.31 -8.52 0.19
CA ASN A 355 -13.06 -9.23 -0.86
C ASN A 355 -12.96 -8.55 -2.23
N ASP A 356 -12.67 -7.25 -2.27
CA ASP A 356 -12.57 -6.43 -3.47
C ASP A 356 -11.14 -6.40 -4.02
N LEU A 357 -10.25 -7.27 -3.49
CA LEU A 357 -8.90 -7.46 -3.99
C LEU A 357 -8.90 -8.38 -5.21
N VAL A 358 -8.67 -7.81 -6.38
CA VAL A 358 -8.65 -8.51 -7.66
C VAL A 358 -7.22 -8.94 -7.99
N LEU A 359 -7.02 -10.24 -8.22
CA LEU A 359 -5.72 -10.83 -8.55
C LEU A 359 -5.57 -10.88 -10.06
N LEU A 360 -4.51 -10.26 -10.60
CA LEU A 360 -4.27 -10.16 -12.04
C LEU A 360 -2.96 -10.87 -12.43
N ARG A 361 -2.93 -11.40 -13.62
CA ARG A 361 -1.79 -12.12 -14.19
C ARG A 361 -1.34 -11.50 -15.50
N THR A 362 -0.06 -11.33 -15.65
CA THR A 362 0.58 -10.99 -16.92
C THR A 362 0.71 -12.23 -17.82
N ASN A 363 0.91 -12.03 -19.11
CA ASN A 363 1.16 -13.08 -20.12
C ASN A 363 0.12 -14.23 -20.13
N GLY A 364 -1.13 -13.95 -19.70
CA GLY A 364 -2.15 -15.00 -19.57
C GLY A 364 -1.83 -16.06 -18.52
N GLY A 365 -0.83 -15.83 -17.67
CA GLY A 365 -0.38 -16.76 -16.62
C GLY A 365 0.53 -17.88 -17.14
N THR A 366 1.23 -17.66 -18.26
CA THR A 366 2.16 -18.61 -18.86
C THR A 366 3.43 -17.92 -19.32
N PHE A 367 4.54 -18.65 -19.31
CA PHE A 367 5.83 -18.13 -19.76
C PHE A 367 5.81 -17.77 -21.26
N SER A 368 6.32 -16.57 -21.58
CA SER A 368 6.49 -16.08 -22.95
C SER A 368 7.95 -15.64 -23.13
N GLY A 369 8.81 -16.56 -23.60
CA GLY A 369 10.24 -16.32 -23.74
C GLY A 369 10.62 -15.70 -25.07
N ASN A 370 11.72 -14.92 -25.07
CA ASN A 370 12.43 -14.50 -26.27
C ASN A 370 13.51 -15.52 -26.68
N GLU A 371 14.24 -15.23 -27.74
CA GLU A 371 15.35 -16.09 -28.23
C GLU A 371 16.47 -16.29 -27.19
N SER A 372 16.66 -15.34 -26.27
CA SER A 372 17.64 -15.45 -25.17
C SER A 372 17.12 -16.25 -23.97
N GLY A 373 15.90 -16.81 -24.04
CA GLY A 373 15.27 -17.55 -22.95
C GLY A 373 14.82 -16.67 -21.77
N ARG A 374 14.76 -15.34 -21.96
CA ARG A 374 14.21 -14.39 -21.00
C ARG A 374 12.74 -14.15 -21.29
N GLU A 375 12.00 -13.80 -20.27
CA GLU A 375 10.57 -13.55 -20.40
C GLU A 375 10.30 -12.17 -20.97
N VAL A 376 9.34 -12.08 -21.90
CA VAL A 376 8.87 -10.82 -22.50
C VAL A 376 7.39 -10.65 -22.20
N LEU A 377 7.02 -9.44 -21.79
CA LEU A 377 5.62 -9.10 -21.55
C LEU A 377 4.88 -8.91 -22.90
N ASN A 378 3.77 -9.62 -23.06
CA ASN A 378 2.93 -9.52 -24.23
C ASN A 378 2.18 -8.17 -24.31
N PRO A 379 1.62 -7.80 -25.48
CA PRO A 379 0.90 -6.53 -25.64
C PRO A 379 -0.26 -6.34 -24.66
N LEU A 380 -0.98 -7.42 -24.31
CA LEU A 380 -2.07 -7.35 -23.34
C LEU A 380 -1.58 -6.95 -21.94
N SER A 381 -0.42 -7.49 -21.51
CA SER A 381 0.20 -7.09 -20.25
C SER A 381 0.65 -5.63 -20.26
N GLN A 382 1.17 -5.15 -21.39
CA GLN A 382 1.53 -3.73 -21.56
C GLN A 382 0.30 -2.82 -21.51
N SER A 383 -0.80 -3.20 -22.15
CA SER A 383 -2.08 -2.48 -22.08
C SER A 383 -2.64 -2.46 -20.66
N MET A 384 -2.46 -3.53 -19.89
CA MET A 384 -2.84 -3.58 -18.47
C MET A 384 -2.07 -2.55 -17.64
N PHE A 385 -0.76 -2.38 -17.83
CA PHE A 385 -0.01 -1.32 -17.14
C PHE A 385 -0.44 0.09 -17.58
N ALA A 386 -0.79 0.28 -18.83
CA ALA A 386 -1.36 1.55 -19.30
C ALA A 386 -2.71 1.84 -18.63
N ALA A 387 -3.54 0.82 -18.39
CA ALA A 387 -4.79 0.94 -17.66
C ALA A 387 -4.58 1.27 -16.17
N VAL A 388 -3.58 0.66 -15.51
CA VAL A 388 -3.15 1.04 -14.15
C VAL A 388 -2.78 2.53 -14.13
N LYS A 389 -1.85 2.93 -14.98
CA LYS A 389 -1.34 4.31 -15.06
C LYS A 389 -2.44 5.36 -15.27
N SER A 390 -3.50 5.01 -15.99
CA SER A 390 -4.62 5.91 -16.33
C SER A 390 -5.83 5.74 -15.42
N ASP A 391 -5.73 4.95 -14.34
CA ASP A 391 -6.82 4.63 -13.40
C ASP A 391 -8.08 4.09 -14.09
N ARG A 392 -7.89 3.19 -15.09
CA ARG A 392 -8.99 2.57 -15.88
C ARG A 392 -9.01 1.05 -15.80
N MET A 393 -8.56 0.48 -14.67
CA MET A 393 -8.48 -0.96 -14.52
C MET A 393 -9.84 -1.66 -14.55
N ALA A 394 -10.88 -1.03 -14.03
CA ALA A 394 -12.25 -1.58 -14.07
C ALA A 394 -12.75 -1.78 -15.51
N GLU A 395 -12.57 -0.79 -16.37
CA GLU A 395 -12.91 -0.87 -17.79
C GLU A 395 -12.08 -1.93 -18.52
N PHE A 396 -10.76 -1.89 -18.29
CA PHE A 396 -9.84 -2.84 -18.91
C PHE A 396 -10.18 -4.30 -18.61
N ILE A 397 -10.57 -4.61 -17.35
CA ILE A 397 -10.95 -5.97 -16.95
C ILE A 397 -12.26 -6.41 -17.58
N LEU A 398 -13.23 -5.51 -17.75
CA LEU A 398 -14.49 -5.82 -18.44
C LEU A 398 -14.23 -6.23 -19.90
N GLU A 399 -13.30 -5.56 -20.56
CA GLU A 399 -12.91 -5.89 -21.93
C GLU A 399 -12.02 -7.13 -22.00
N ASN A 400 -11.22 -7.39 -20.96
CA ASN A 400 -10.20 -8.43 -20.94
C ASN A 400 -10.31 -9.34 -19.68
N PRO A 401 -11.44 -10.05 -19.47
CA PRO A 401 -11.66 -10.82 -18.24
C PRO A 401 -10.66 -11.98 -18.04
N SER A 402 -9.96 -12.39 -19.10
CA SER A 402 -8.93 -13.43 -19.05
C SER A 402 -7.70 -13.08 -18.23
N VAL A 403 -7.48 -11.77 -17.93
CA VAL A 403 -6.36 -11.33 -17.08
C VAL A 403 -6.60 -11.63 -15.60
N ILE A 404 -7.84 -11.88 -15.18
CA ILE A 404 -8.16 -12.21 -13.81
C ILE A 404 -7.59 -13.60 -13.49
N ALA A 405 -6.79 -13.69 -12.43
CA ALA A 405 -6.33 -14.96 -11.91
C ALA A 405 -7.53 -15.66 -11.24
N ALA A 406 -7.97 -16.77 -11.80
CA ALA A 406 -9.14 -17.49 -11.30
C ALA A 406 -9.01 -17.78 -9.80
N SER A 407 -9.87 -17.20 -9.01
CA SER A 407 -10.04 -17.45 -7.58
C SER A 407 -11.08 -18.58 -7.39
N LYS A 408 -10.75 -19.80 -7.80
CA LYS A 408 -11.57 -20.99 -7.43
C LYS A 408 -10.76 -21.91 -6.57
#